data_32aa0c8687ac1dfed5ead0f2d7462668
#
_entry.id   32aa0c8687ac1dfed5ead0f2d7462668
#
_cell.length_a   1.000
_cell.length_b   1.000
_cell.length_c   1.000
_cell.angle_alpha   90.00
_cell.angle_beta   90.00
_cell.angle_gamma   90.00
#
_symmetry.space_group_name_H-M   'P 1'
#
loop_
_entity.id
_entity.type
_entity.pdbx_description
1 polymer ?
#
loop_
_entity_poly.entity_id
_entity_poly.type
_entity_poly.pdbx_seq_one_letter_code
_entity_poly.pdbx_strand_id
1 'polypeptide(L)'
;MRGSATNPGSGGERVVRARSSAAVFCVGVAFALCGCKWFSGDAEPEATRDPITGLTPAEDREVLAKVGEKTITLGDYARTVARMDEFERLRYQTPERQAELLDELINTELLAQEAERRGLDKSPEYQAKLFLALRDERLEELRASLPPLESFSDAEVGAYYEAHKSEFEEPERRRPLVIVTGGRAQAETVLRRAKGASGSEWGKLAKEFSLDRRGLVSDEASELAGDLGFVSAPGVERGENPEVPEPVRTAVFQLQALGDVAPEVVEANGRFYVVRLGGTSPARLRSRQEADRTIRVELRRRLFREKEKALLEELRKKYPATVDRAALERALERASDPAAPSTKQP
;
A
#
# COMPACT_ATOMS: atom_id res chain seq x y z
N MET A 1 21.75 3.54 59.48
CA MET A 1 22.95 4.42 59.44
C MET A 1 22.66 5.40 58.30
N ARG A 2 22.25 6.58 58.68
CA ARG A 2 22.98 7.87 58.66
C ARG A 2 23.40 8.25 57.24
N GLY A 3 23.04 9.33 56.65
CA GLY A 3 22.46 10.61 57.06
C GLY A 3 22.41 11.46 55.80
N SER A 4 21.34 12.25 55.64
CA SER A 4 21.36 13.66 56.06
C SER A 4 22.35 14.47 55.24
N ALA A 5 22.07 15.58 54.62
CA ALA A 5 21.19 16.73 54.74
C ALA A 5 21.62 17.69 53.62
N THR A 6 21.07 18.68 53.14
CA THR A 6 20.12 19.75 53.49
C THR A 6 20.19 20.82 52.39
N ASN A 7 19.08 21.37 52.05
CA ASN A 7 18.82 22.70 51.50
C ASN A 7 19.42 23.81 52.41
N PRO A 8 19.46 25.12 52.15
CA PRO A 8 18.53 25.96 51.41
C PRO A 8 19.11 27.28 50.83
N GLY A 9 18.21 28.09 50.26
CA GLY A 9 18.23 29.55 50.40
C GLY A 9 18.19 30.29 49.04
N SER A 10 17.13 30.79 48.67
CA SER A 10 16.46 32.06 48.95
C SER A 10 17.02 33.28 48.20
N GLY A 11 16.22 33.89 47.45
CA GLY A 11 15.69 35.22 47.52
C GLY A 11 16.28 36.13 46.45
N GLY A 12 15.50 36.85 45.76
CA GLY A 12 14.74 37.99 46.01
C GLY A 12 14.42 38.78 44.77
N GLU A 13 13.21 39.18 44.73
CA GLU A 13 12.65 40.19 43.84
C GLU A 13 13.42 41.51 43.90
N ARG A 14 13.46 42.24 42.77
CA ARG A 14 13.10 43.69 42.79
C ARG A 14 12.71 44.21 41.41
N VAL A 15 11.47 44.61 41.35
CA VAL A 15 10.87 45.57 40.42
C VAL A 15 11.45 46.96 40.71
N VAL A 16 11.81 47.74 39.71
CA VAL A 16 11.74 49.21 39.75
C VAL A 16 11.38 49.75 38.38
N ARG A 17 10.38 50.56 38.43
CA ARG A 17 9.80 51.40 37.37
C ARG A 17 10.57 52.69 37.18
N ALA A 18 10.35 53.31 36.02
CA ALA A 18 9.97 54.68 35.75
C ALA A 18 10.93 55.58 35.01
N ARG A 19 10.45 56.05 33.90
CA ARG A 19 10.10 57.44 33.52
C ARG A 19 11.25 58.37 33.04
N SER A 20 11.10 58.72 31.80
CA SER A 20 10.69 60.04 31.25
C SER A 20 11.81 61.03 30.86
N SER A 21 11.59 61.58 29.70
CA SER A 21 11.71 62.99 29.24
C SER A 21 12.98 63.42 28.51
N ALA A 22 12.82 63.58 27.23
CA ALA A 22 12.89 64.80 26.43
C ALA A 22 14.11 65.75 26.68
N ALA A 23 14.86 66.03 25.63
CA ALA A 23 15.02 67.39 25.07
C ALA A 23 16.07 67.40 23.95
N VAL A 24 15.63 67.82 22.84
CA VAL A 24 16.15 68.67 21.76
C VAL A 24 17.50 69.35 22.06
N PHE A 25 18.50 69.17 21.13
CA PHE A 25 19.25 70.30 20.63
C PHE A 25 19.86 70.01 19.26
N CYS A 26 19.51 70.83 18.28
CA CYS A 26 20.12 70.91 16.96
C CYS A 26 21.49 71.55 17.06
N VAL A 27 22.50 70.99 16.42
CA VAL A 27 23.60 71.77 15.78
C VAL A 27 24.08 71.00 14.54
N GLY A 28 23.91 71.66 13.42
CA GLY A 28 24.44 71.17 12.13
C GLY A 28 25.92 71.42 11.99
N VAL A 29 26.61 70.52 11.41
CA VAL A 29 27.88 70.78 10.69
C VAL A 29 27.90 69.91 9.46
N ALA A 30 27.91 70.58 8.32
CA ALA A 30 28.18 69.97 7.01
C ALA A 30 29.64 69.56 6.93
N PHE A 31 29.93 68.32 6.52
CA PHE A 31 31.21 67.94 5.95
C PHE A 31 31.03 67.04 4.75
N ALA A 32 31.76 67.42 3.74
CA ALA A 32 31.67 66.98 2.36
C ALA A 32 32.17 65.54 2.14
N LEU A 33 31.48 64.86 1.18
CA LEU A 33 32.01 64.00 0.13
C LEU A 33 33.25 63.13 0.44
N CYS A 34 33.05 61.87 0.77
CA CYS A 34 33.90 60.83 0.27
C CYS A 34 33.02 59.60 -0.06
N GLY A 35 32.89 59.32 -1.34
CA GLY A 35 32.11 58.21 -1.87
C GLY A 35 32.76 56.88 -1.48
N CYS A 36 32.12 56.18 -0.58
CA CYS A 36 32.22 54.71 -0.50
C CYS A 36 30.98 54.16 -1.15
N LYS A 37 31.13 53.67 -2.37
CA LYS A 37 30.19 52.70 -2.92
C LYS A 37 30.15 51.51 -1.98
N TRP A 38 29.20 51.51 -1.05
CA TRP A 38 28.85 50.33 -0.35
C TRP A 38 28.18 49.43 -1.39
N PHE A 39 28.83 48.35 -1.65
CA PHE A 39 28.38 47.22 -2.43
C PHE A 39 27.05 46.73 -1.84
N SER A 40 25.94 47.29 -2.36
CA SER A 40 24.62 46.62 -2.23
C SER A 40 24.72 45.37 -3.08
N GLY A 41 25.12 44.27 -2.48
CA GLY A 41 24.85 42.99 -3.05
C GLY A 41 23.32 42.86 -3.10
N ASP A 42 22.77 43.06 -4.28
CA ASP A 42 21.42 42.60 -4.58
C ASP A 42 21.45 41.10 -4.27
N ALA A 43 20.96 40.71 -3.11
CA ALA A 43 20.59 39.33 -2.87
C ALA A 43 19.47 39.04 -3.91
N GLU A 44 19.81 38.33 -4.97
CA GLU A 44 18.81 37.76 -5.85
C GLU A 44 17.77 37.07 -4.95
N PRO A 45 16.45 37.30 -5.19
CA PRO A 45 15.41 36.61 -4.43
C PRO A 45 15.73 35.13 -4.51
N GLU A 46 15.85 34.47 -3.36
CA GLU A 46 16.14 33.05 -3.25
C GLU A 46 15.16 32.31 -4.17
N ALA A 47 15.66 31.83 -5.31
CA ALA A 47 14.84 31.29 -6.37
C ALA A 47 14.07 30.10 -5.76
N THR A 48 12.74 30.17 -5.76
CA THR A 48 11.87 29.14 -5.20
C THR A 48 12.23 27.80 -5.84
N ARG A 49 12.70 26.85 -5.04
CA ARG A 49 13.08 25.52 -5.50
C ARG A 49 11.83 24.68 -5.76
N ASP A 50 11.87 23.87 -6.79
CA ASP A 50 10.81 22.89 -7.06
C ASP A 50 10.67 21.91 -5.88
N PRO A 51 9.48 21.71 -5.31
CA PRO A 51 9.30 20.86 -4.13
C PRO A 51 9.56 19.37 -4.38
N ILE A 52 9.57 18.93 -5.64
CA ILE A 52 9.79 17.53 -6.02
C ILE A 52 11.26 17.25 -6.29
N THR A 53 11.89 18.11 -7.08
CA THR A 53 13.29 17.93 -7.52
C THR A 53 14.31 18.68 -6.67
N GLY A 54 13.88 19.68 -5.92
CA GLY A 54 14.75 20.58 -5.17
C GLY A 54 15.54 21.56 -6.03
N LEU A 55 15.33 21.58 -7.35
CA LEU A 55 16.06 22.42 -8.30
C LEU A 55 15.48 23.83 -8.37
N THR A 56 16.36 24.80 -8.60
CA THR A 56 15.95 26.15 -9.02
C THR A 56 15.48 26.15 -10.47
N PRO A 57 14.70 27.13 -10.92
CA PRO A 57 14.27 27.22 -12.33
C PRO A 57 15.44 27.33 -13.32
N ALA A 58 16.61 27.80 -12.91
CA ALA A 58 17.82 27.84 -13.73
C ALA A 58 18.43 26.44 -13.89
N GLU A 59 18.62 25.72 -12.77
CA GLU A 59 19.11 24.35 -12.75
C GLU A 59 18.16 23.41 -13.51
N ASP A 60 16.83 23.57 -13.38
CA ASP A 60 15.83 22.75 -14.08
C ASP A 60 16.00 22.80 -15.61
N ARG A 61 16.43 23.93 -16.15
CA ARG A 61 16.64 24.14 -17.58
C ARG A 61 18.03 23.77 -18.09
N GLU A 62 18.94 23.40 -17.22
CA GLU A 62 20.29 22.99 -17.62
C GLU A 62 20.22 21.78 -18.55
N VAL A 63 20.85 21.88 -19.72
CA VAL A 63 20.77 20.85 -20.76
C VAL A 63 21.83 19.78 -20.50
N LEU A 64 21.38 18.54 -20.27
CA LEU A 64 22.23 17.36 -20.11
C LEU A 64 22.52 16.68 -21.46
N ALA A 65 21.53 16.62 -22.34
CA ALA A 65 21.69 16.00 -23.65
C ALA A 65 20.80 16.68 -24.71
N LYS A 66 21.18 16.57 -25.98
CA LYS A 66 20.38 16.98 -27.11
C LYS A 66 20.12 15.78 -28.02
N VAL A 67 18.85 15.48 -28.30
CA VAL A 67 18.41 14.35 -29.10
C VAL A 67 17.54 14.89 -30.27
N GLY A 68 18.14 15.03 -31.44
CA GLY A 68 17.49 15.71 -32.55
C GLY A 68 17.20 17.18 -32.20
N GLU A 69 15.94 17.57 -32.24
CA GLU A 69 15.49 18.94 -31.88
C GLU A 69 15.09 19.06 -30.40
N LYS A 70 14.92 17.94 -29.68
CA LYS A 70 14.56 17.94 -28.26
C LYS A 70 15.79 17.95 -27.37
N THR A 71 15.65 18.52 -26.19
CA THR A 71 16.67 18.55 -25.15
C THR A 71 16.18 17.76 -23.93
N ILE A 72 17.10 17.02 -23.31
CA ILE A 72 16.92 16.41 -22.01
C ILE A 72 17.59 17.33 -21.00
N THR A 73 16.82 17.85 -20.04
CA THR A 73 17.31 18.78 -19.03
C THR A 73 17.64 18.08 -17.71
N LEU A 74 18.34 18.78 -16.81
CA LEU A 74 18.58 18.34 -15.46
C LEU A 74 17.22 18.15 -14.71
N GLY A 75 16.23 19.00 -15.01
CA GLY A 75 14.88 18.86 -14.47
C GLY A 75 14.20 17.56 -14.92
N ASP A 76 14.33 17.17 -16.20
CA ASP A 76 13.77 15.91 -16.71
C ASP A 76 14.42 14.71 -16.03
N TYR A 77 15.73 14.74 -15.88
CA TYR A 77 16.51 13.73 -15.15
C TYR A 77 16.07 13.63 -13.68
N ALA A 78 16.03 14.75 -12.99
CA ALA A 78 15.66 14.80 -11.57
C ALA A 78 14.22 14.35 -11.33
N ARG A 79 13.26 14.72 -12.21
CA ARG A 79 11.89 14.22 -12.15
C ARG A 79 11.81 12.71 -12.35
N THR A 80 12.64 12.16 -13.23
CA THR A 80 12.72 10.71 -13.44
C THR A 80 13.19 10.02 -12.15
N VAL A 81 14.26 10.49 -11.53
CA VAL A 81 14.76 9.97 -10.26
C VAL A 81 13.74 10.12 -9.12
N ALA A 82 13.04 11.25 -9.07
CA ALA A 82 12.02 11.51 -8.04
C ALA A 82 10.80 10.57 -8.12
N ARG A 83 10.49 10.04 -9.30
CA ARG A 83 9.40 9.07 -9.52
C ARG A 83 9.78 7.64 -9.15
N MET A 84 11.07 7.33 -9.03
CA MET A 84 11.57 6.02 -8.63
C MET A 84 11.28 5.75 -7.16
N ASP A 85 11.04 4.49 -6.83
CA ASP A 85 11.01 4.07 -5.44
C ASP A 85 12.40 4.13 -4.78
N GLU A 86 12.47 3.93 -3.47
CA GLU A 86 13.71 4.03 -2.72
C GLU A 86 14.76 3.01 -3.18
N PHE A 87 14.36 1.79 -3.53
CA PHE A 87 15.27 0.74 -3.96
C PHE A 87 15.80 0.98 -5.39
N GLU A 88 14.95 1.47 -6.28
CA GLU A 88 15.35 1.86 -7.62
C GLU A 88 16.36 3.00 -7.59
N ARG A 89 16.16 4.02 -6.75
CA ARG A 89 17.10 5.15 -6.59
C ARG A 89 18.48 4.71 -6.12
N LEU A 90 18.56 3.67 -5.28
CA LEU A 90 19.84 3.12 -4.82
C LEU A 90 20.72 2.59 -5.97
N ARG A 91 20.14 2.21 -7.10
CA ARG A 91 20.89 1.73 -8.28
C ARG A 91 21.67 2.84 -8.98
N TYR A 92 21.25 4.09 -8.84
CA TYR A 92 21.80 5.24 -9.57
C TYR A 92 22.61 6.21 -8.67
N GLN A 93 23.26 5.68 -7.64
CA GLN A 93 24.05 6.50 -6.70
C GLN A 93 25.47 6.80 -7.16
N THR A 94 26.04 6.03 -8.10
CA THR A 94 27.38 6.27 -8.63
C THR A 94 27.35 7.07 -9.94
N PRO A 95 28.40 7.85 -10.25
CA PRO A 95 28.47 8.61 -11.50
C PRO A 95 28.25 7.76 -12.75
N GLU A 96 28.78 6.53 -12.76
CA GLU A 96 28.64 5.59 -13.90
C GLU A 96 27.18 5.19 -14.07
N ARG A 97 26.46 4.90 -12.98
CA ARG A 97 25.04 4.56 -13.01
C ARG A 97 24.16 5.74 -13.37
N GLN A 98 24.55 6.93 -12.94
CA GLN A 98 23.87 8.17 -13.33
C GLN A 98 24.00 8.42 -14.84
N ALA A 99 25.18 8.15 -15.41
CA ALA A 99 25.36 8.22 -16.85
C ALA A 99 24.54 7.17 -17.61
N GLU A 100 24.47 5.92 -17.09
CA GLU A 100 23.59 4.88 -17.65
C GLU A 100 22.12 5.33 -17.67
N LEU A 101 21.61 5.95 -16.60
CA LEU A 101 20.24 6.48 -16.58
C LEU A 101 20.04 7.57 -17.64
N LEU A 102 21.02 8.45 -17.83
CA LEU A 102 20.96 9.46 -18.89
C LEU A 102 20.92 8.80 -20.27
N ASP A 103 21.71 7.77 -20.50
CA ASP A 103 21.69 6.99 -21.75
C ASP A 103 20.33 6.30 -21.98
N GLU A 104 19.72 5.77 -20.93
CA GLU A 104 18.36 5.21 -20.98
C GLU A 104 17.31 6.28 -21.39
N LEU A 105 17.42 7.51 -20.86
CA LEU A 105 16.56 8.61 -21.24
C LEU A 105 16.77 9.02 -22.70
N ILE A 106 18.03 9.08 -23.16
CA ILE A 106 18.37 9.36 -24.56
C ILE A 106 17.76 8.29 -25.48
N ASN A 107 17.92 7.01 -25.13
CA ASN A 107 17.38 5.89 -25.93
C ASN A 107 15.85 5.93 -25.97
N THR A 108 15.20 6.28 -24.85
CA THR A 108 13.75 6.44 -24.76
C THR A 108 13.27 7.56 -25.70
N GLU A 109 13.95 8.72 -25.69
CA GLU A 109 13.61 9.83 -26.56
C GLU A 109 13.82 9.51 -28.05
N LEU A 110 14.91 8.80 -28.40
CA LEU A 110 15.15 8.35 -29.78
C LEU A 110 14.03 7.43 -30.27
N LEU A 111 13.61 6.46 -29.44
CA LEU A 111 12.51 5.55 -29.78
C LEU A 111 11.18 6.28 -29.89
N ALA A 112 10.93 7.26 -29.02
CA ALA A 112 9.71 8.06 -29.05
C ALA A 112 9.62 8.90 -30.34
N GLN A 113 10.71 9.57 -30.74
CA GLN A 113 10.75 10.34 -31.97
C GLN A 113 10.53 9.45 -33.23
N GLU A 114 11.12 8.26 -33.26
CA GLU A 114 10.91 7.31 -34.33
C GLU A 114 9.46 6.80 -34.35
N ALA A 115 8.86 6.55 -33.19
CA ALA A 115 7.47 6.16 -33.10
C ALA A 115 6.51 7.26 -33.59
N GLU A 116 6.77 8.51 -33.20
CA GLU A 116 6.03 9.70 -33.72
C GLU A 116 6.18 9.84 -35.24
N ARG A 117 7.40 9.70 -35.77
CA ARG A 117 7.67 9.74 -37.19
C ARG A 117 6.90 8.67 -37.97
N ARG A 118 6.69 7.49 -37.37
CA ARG A 118 5.87 6.40 -37.93
C ARG A 118 4.37 6.62 -37.75
N GLY A 119 3.95 7.62 -37.00
CA GLY A 119 2.55 7.88 -36.69
C GLY A 119 1.94 6.90 -35.70
N LEU A 120 2.76 6.20 -34.88
CA LEU A 120 2.26 5.27 -33.88
C LEU A 120 1.49 5.99 -32.76
N ASP A 121 1.82 7.24 -32.49
CA ASP A 121 1.09 8.15 -31.60
C ASP A 121 -0.37 8.39 -32.04
N LYS A 122 -0.68 8.19 -33.30
CA LYS A 122 -2.03 8.34 -33.91
C LYS A 122 -2.80 7.02 -33.99
N SER A 123 -2.16 5.90 -33.63
CA SER A 123 -2.83 4.61 -33.66
C SER A 123 -4.00 4.55 -32.67
N PRO A 124 -5.10 3.84 -32.97
CA PRO A 124 -6.22 3.68 -32.04
C PRO A 124 -5.80 3.10 -30.70
N GLU A 125 -4.85 2.18 -30.69
CA GLU A 125 -4.32 1.53 -29.49
C GLU A 125 -3.57 2.51 -28.61
N TYR A 126 -2.73 3.37 -29.20
CA TYR A 126 -2.03 4.41 -28.46
C TYR A 126 -3.00 5.45 -27.90
N GLN A 127 -3.95 5.91 -28.73
CA GLN A 127 -4.96 6.87 -28.30
C GLN A 127 -5.82 6.34 -27.15
N ALA A 128 -6.16 5.05 -27.17
CA ALA A 128 -6.86 4.40 -26.06
C ALA A 128 -6.03 4.40 -24.78
N LYS A 129 -4.73 4.08 -24.86
CA LYS A 129 -3.80 4.12 -23.71
C LYS A 129 -3.65 5.55 -23.15
N LEU A 130 -3.49 6.54 -24.03
CA LEU A 130 -3.38 7.94 -23.64
C LEU A 130 -4.64 8.41 -22.92
N PHE A 131 -5.82 8.03 -23.43
CA PHE A 131 -7.10 8.38 -22.83
C PHE A 131 -7.23 7.80 -21.40
N LEU A 132 -6.82 6.55 -21.20
CA LEU A 132 -6.81 5.93 -19.88
C LEU A 132 -5.81 6.63 -18.95
N ALA A 133 -4.62 6.96 -19.44
CA ALA A 133 -3.62 7.69 -18.66
C ALA A 133 -4.12 9.06 -18.19
N LEU A 134 -4.77 9.82 -19.08
CA LEU A 134 -5.38 11.11 -18.73
C LEU A 134 -6.49 10.97 -17.68
N ARG A 135 -7.31 9.92 -17.77
CA ARG A 135 -8.32 9.60 -16.76
C ARG A 135 -7.64 9.33 -15.40
N ASP A 136 -6.63 8.50 -15.41
CA ASP A 136 -5.95 8.07 -14.17
C ASP A 136 -5.23 9.26 -13.52
N GLU A 137 -4.59 10.12 -14.29
CA GLU A 137 -3.97 11.36 -13.81
C GLU A 137 -5.02 12.29 -13.17
N ARG A 138 -6.19 12.45 -13.80
CA ARG A 138 -7.27 13.27 -13.24
C ARG A 138 -7.81 12.70 -11.92
N LEU A 139 -7.89 11.36 -11.79
CA LEU A 139 -8.29 10.72 -10.55
C LEU A 139 -7.20 10.82 -9.47
N GLU A 140 -5.91 10.79 -9.87
CA GLU A 140 -4.80 10.98 -8.91
C GLU A 140 -4.79 12.41 -8.36
N GLU A 141 -5.00 13.42 -9.20
CA GLU A 141 -5.19 14.79 -8.77
C GLU A 141 -6.35 14.92 -7.75
N LEU A 142 -7.47 14.22 -8.00
CA LEU A 142 -8.57 14.16 -7.05
C LEU A 142 -8.15 13.49 -5.73
N ARG A 143 -7.38 12.40 -5.76
CA ARG A 143 -6.86 11.72 -4.56
C ARG A 143 -5.91 12.62 -3.77
N ALA A 144 -5.02 13.33 -4.46
CA ALA A 144 -4.09 14.28 -3.84
C ALA A 144 -4.81 15.43 -3.15
N SER A 145 -6.00 15.83 -3.63
CA SER A 145 -6.84 16.86 -3.00
C SER A 145 -7.56 16.41 -1.73
N LEU A 146 -7.51 15.11 -1.39
CA LEU A 146 -8.16 14.61 -0.18
C LEU A 146 -7.36 14.96 1.08
N PRO A 147 -8.04 15.21 2.20
CA PRO A 147 -7.39 15.46 3.46
C PRO A 147 -6.60 14.22 3.93
N PRO A 148 -5.53 14.40 4.74
CA PRO A 148 -4.77 13.30 5.31
C PRO A 148 -5.63 12.48 6.30
N LEU A 149 -5.20 11.26 6.62
CA LEU A 149 -5.97 10.36 7.49
C LEU A 149 -6.21 10.95 8.88
N GLU A 150 -5.27 11.74 9.38
CA GLU A 150 -5.29 12.37 10.70
C GLU A 150 -6.35 13.47 10.82
N SER A 151 -6.88 13.97 9.70
CA SER A 151 -7.92 15.00 9.69
C SER A 151 -9.30 14.50 10.08
N PHE A 152 -9.55 13.19 9.96
CA PHE A 152 -10.82 12.62 10.45
C PHE A 152 -10.84 12.62 11.96
N SER A 153 -11.92 13.18 12.54
CA SER A 153 -12.07 13.29 13.98
C SER A 153 -12.36 11.95 14.66
N ASP A 154 -12.05 11.85 15.94
CA ASP A 154 -12.39 10.67 16.75
C ASP A 154 -13.90 10.43 16.85
N ALA A 155 -14.71 11.49 16.68
CA ALA A 155 -16.17 11.38 16.61
C ALA A 155 -16.63 10.67 15.33
N GLU A 156 -16.03 10.99 14.17
CA GLU A 156 -16.33 10.32 12.89
C GLU A 156 -15.89 8.86 12.92
N VAL A 157 -14.69 8.59 13.44
CA VAL A 157 -14.19 7.23 13.65
C VAL A 157 -15.11 6.44 14.59
N GLY A 158 -15.54 7.04 15.69
CA GLY A 158 -16.47 6.43 16.64
C GLY A 158 -17.82 6.12 16.01
N ALA A 159 -18.40 7.07 15.29
CA ALA A 159 -19.68 6.90 14.61
C ALA A 159 -19.61 5.76 13.55
N TYR A 160 -18.52 5.71 12.78
CA TYR A 160 -18.31 4.64 11.83
C TYR A 160 -18.22 3.27 12.52
N TYR A 161 -17.40 3.17 13.58
CA TYR A 161 -17.24 1.94 14.34
C TYR A 161 -18.56 1.41 14.90
N GLU A 162 -19.38 2.29 15.51
CA GLU A 162 -20.68 1.89 16.07
C GLU A 162 -21.67 1.43 14.98
N ALA A 163 -21.67 2.10 13.82
CA ALA A 163 -22.54 1.76 12.70
C ALA A 163 -22.13 0.46 11.98
N HIS A 164 -20.86 0.02 12.11
CA HIS A 164 -20.28 -1.08 11.35
C HIS A 164 -19.61 -2.14 12.27
N LYS A 165 -20.12 -2.31 13.49
CA LYS A 165 -19.52 -3.24 14.48
C LYS A 165 -19.30 -4.65 13.94
N SER A 166 -20.22 -5.15 13.14
CA SER A 166 -20.11 -6.48 12.52
C SER A 166 -18.88 -6.63 11.60
N GLU A 167 -18.39 -5.52 11.04
CA GLU A 167 -17.15 -5.53 10.24
C GLU A 167 -15.89 -5.74 11.08
N PHE A 168 -15.98 -5.54 12.39
CA PHE A 168 -14.88 -5.67 13.35
C PHE A 168 -14.98 -6.92 14.24
N GLU A 169 -16.04 -7.74 14.05
CA GLU A 169 -16.16 -9.03 14.66
C GLU A 169 -15.22 -10.01 13.95
N GLU A 170 -14.30 -10.60 14.68
CA GLU A 170 -13.44 -11.69 14.23
C GLU A 170 -14.04 -13.00 14.74
N PRO A 171 -14.44 -13.92 13.84
CA PRO A 171 -14.97 -15.21 14.28
C PRO A 171 -13.91 -16.06 14.94
N GLU A 172 -14.34 -17.06 15.72
CA GLU A 172 -13.43 -18.10 16.17
C GLU A 172 -12.77 -18.76 14.96
N ARG A 173 -11.46 -18.96 15.04
CA ARG A 173 -10.67 -19.66 14.02
C ARG A 173 -9.88 -20.78 14.64
N ARG A 174 -9.76 -21.87 13.92
CA ARG A 174 -8.97 -23.04 14.31
C ARG A 174 -7.94 -23.37 13.25
N ARG A 175 -6.84 -23.91 13.67
CA ARG A 175 -5.70 -24.26 12.80
C ARG A 175 -5.65 -25.76 12.64
N PRO A 176 -6.15 -26.33 11.53
CA PRO A 176 -6.02 -27.74 11.24
C PRO A 176 -4.60 -28.09 10.79
N LEU A 177 -4.01 -29.09 11.41
CA LEU A 177 -2.87 -29.82 10.92
C LEU A 177 -3.36 -31.13 10.30
N VAL A 178 -2.92 -31.49 9.11
CA VAL A 178 -3.45 -32.67 8.42
C VAL A 178 -2.33 -33.61 7.94
N ILE A 179 -2.63 -34.91 7.99
CA ILE A 179 -1.88 -35.92 7.25
C ILE A 179 -2.79 -36.46 6.17
N VAL A 180 -2.38 -36.27 4.92
CA VAL A 180 -3.21 -36.60 3.74
C VAL A 180 -2.70 -37.89 3.12
N THR A 181 -3.60 -38.87 2.92
CA THR A 181 -3.25 -40.15 2.30
C THR A 181 -4.13 -40.44 1.09
N GLY A 182 -3.67 -41.32 0.20
CA GLY A 182 -4.42 -41.75 -0.97
C GLY A 182 -5.42 -42.88 -0.72
N GLY A 183 -5.35 -43.52 0.46
CA GLY A 183 -6.21 -44.66 0.77
C GLY A 183 -6.71 -44.65 2.22
N ARG A 184 -7.97 -45.07 2.40
CA ARG A 184 -8.64 -45.08 3.70
C ARG A 184 -7.91 -45.98 4.74
N ALA A 185 -7.50 -47.17 4.35
CA ALA A 185 -6.82 -48.11 5.25
C ALA A 185 -5.49 -47.56 5.78
N GLN A 186 -4.75 -46.84 4.94
CA GLN A 186 -3.55 -46.13 5.32
C GLN A 186 -3.88 -44.99 6.31
N ALA A 187 -4.91 -44.17 6.02
CA ALA A 187 -5.36 -43.10 6.89
C ALA A 187 -5.78 -43.63 8.28
N GLU A 188 -6.52 -44.74 8.34
CA GLU A 188 -6.91 -45.39 9.61
C GLU A 188 -5.71 -45.88 10.41
N THR A 189 -4.68 -46.38 9.74
CA THR A 189 -3.42 -46.78 10.39
C THR A 189 -2.69 -45.57 10.97
N VAL A 190 -2.63 -44.46 10.21
CA VAL A 190 -2.06 -43.20 10.66
C VAL A 190 -2.89 -42.64 11.85
N LEU A 191 -4.21 -42.67 11.75
CA LEU A 191 -5.12 -42.20 12.80
C LEU A 191 -4.88 -42.93 14.12
N ARG A 192 -4.75 -44.26 14.10
CA ARG A 192 -4.44 -45.01 15.32
C ARG A 192 -3.12 -44.61 15.96
N ARG A 193 -2.09 -44.33 15.16
CA ARG A 193 -0.77 -43.88 15.63
C ARG A 193 -0.77 -42.41 16.07
N ALA A 194 -1.62 -41.58 15.47
CA ALA A 194 -1.72 -40.16 15.76
C ALA A 194 -2.49 -39.86 17.05
N LYS A 195 -3.37 -40.76 17.50
CA LYS A 195 -4.10 -40.59 18.77
C LYS A 195 -3.10 -40.59 19.95
N GLY A 196 -3.02 -39.44 20.64
CA GLY A 196 -2.09 -39.23 21.79
C GLY A 196 -0.64 -38.96 21.38
N ALA A 197 -0.33 -38.82 20.08
CA ALA A 197 0.99 -38.52 19.60
C ALA A 197 1.41 -37.07 20.01
N SER A 198 2.64 -36.92 20.45
CA SER A 198 3.29 -35.62 20.65
C SER A 198 3.40 -34.84 19.33
N GLY A 199 3.74 -33.55 19.38
CA GLY A 199 4.00 -32.75 18.17
C GLY A 199 5.11 -33.34 17.29
N SER A 200 6.20 -33.81 17.90
CA SER A 200 7.31 -34.43 17.19
C SER A 200 6.90 -35.75 16.52
N GLU A 201 6.11 -36.59 17.21
CA GLU A 201 5.59 -37.84 16.64
C GLU A 201 4.61 -37.57 15.49
N TRP A 202 3.75 -36.56 15.61
CA TRP A 202 2.92 -36.09 14.50
C TRP A 202 3.74 -35.70 13.29
N GLY A 203 4.80 -34.91 13.47
CA GLY A 203 5.68 -34.51 12.39
C GLY A 203 6.35 -35.70 11.69
N LYS A 204 6.77 -36.75 12.44
CA LYS A 204 7.32 -37.99 11.87
C LYS A 204 6.26 -38.71 11.05
N LEU A 205 5.03 -38.83 11.57
CA LEU A 205 3.93 -39.46 10.84
C LEU A 205 3.59 -38.69 9.55
N ALA A 206 3.55 -37.37 9.61
CA ALA A 206 3.32 -36.56 8.44
C ALA A 206 4.43 -36.74 7.38
N LYS A 207 5.70 -36.79 7.79
CA LYS A 207 6.84 -37.02 6.91
C LYS A 207 6.76 -38.40 6.25
N GLU A 208 6.34 -39.44 7.00
CA GLU A 208 6.27 -40.82 6.53
C GLU A 208 5.07 -41.05 5.57
N PHE A 209 3.90 -40.48 5.86
CA PHE A 209 2.65 -40.87 5.22
C PHE A 209 1.96 -39.79 4.40
N SER A 210 2.24 -38.49 4.65
CA SER A 210 1.47 -37.44 4.01
C SER A 210 1.86 -37.25 2.56
N LEU A 211 0.84 -37.15 1.72
CA LEU A 211 0.96 -36.68 0.32
C LEU A 211 1.10 -35.15 0.26
N ASP A 212 0.63 -34.46 1.28
CA ASP A 212 0.80 -33.01 1.43
C ASP A 212 2.16 -32.71 2.09
N ARG A 213 2.95 -31.87 1.45
CA ARG A 213 4.31 -31.53 1.90
C ARG A 213 4.39 -30.19 2.63
N ARG A 214 3.27 -29.54 2.91
CA ARG A 214 3.25 -28.29 3.66
C ARG A 214 3.83 -28.45 5.06
N GLY A 215 4.71 -27.56 5.46
CA GLY A 215 5.38 -27.63 6.77
C GLY A 215 6.44 -28.72 6.92
N LEU A 216 6.80 -29.44 5.82
CA LEU A 216 7.83 -30.47 5.80
C LEU A 216 9.16 -29.99 5.17
N VAL A 217 9.49 -28.70 5.33
CA VAL A 217 10.59 -28.02 4.59
C VAL A 217 11.99 -28.35 5.14
N SER A 218 12.11 -28.98 6.31
CA SER A 218 13.41 -29.38 6.89
C SER A 218 13.50 -30.89 7.10
N ASP A 219 14.72 -31.40 7.23
CA ASP A 219 14.97 -32.81 7.60
C ASP A 219 14.47 -33.16 9.00
N GLU A 220 14.18 -32.17 9.83
CA GLU A 220 13.57 -32.34 11.15
C GLU A 220 12.04 -32.40 11.06
N ALA A 221 11.45 -33.31 11.82
CA ALA A 221 9.99 -33.46 11.90
C ALA A 221 9.37 -32.22 12.56
N SER A 222 8.68 -31.40 11.78
CA SER A 222 8.04 -30.18 12.26
C SER A 222 6.74 -30.51 12.98
N GLU A 223 6.53 -29.94 14.19
CA GLU A 223 5.26 -30.01 14.90
C GLU A 223 4.08 -29.40 14.16
N LEU A 224 4.38 -28.51 13.20
CA LEU A 224 3.42 -27.85 12.32
C LEU A 224 3.30 -28.56 10.93
N ALA A 225 3.74 -29.78 10.83
CA ALA A 225 3.61 -30.54 9.59
C ALA A 225 2.14 -30.68 9.17
N GLY A 226 1.83 -30.38 7.91
CA GLY A 226 0.49 -30.40 7.34
C GLY A 226 -0.39 -29.20 7.76
N ASP A 227 0.21 -28.07 8.12
CA ASP A 227 -0.49 -26.85 8.50
C ASP A 227 -1.25 -26.24 7.34
N LEU A 228 -2.56 -26.10 7.50
CA LEU A 228 -3.46 -25.45 6.54
C LEU A 228 -3.77 -23.98 6.88
N GLY A 229 -3.13 -23.43 7.93
CA GLY A 229 -3.44 -22.10 8.43
C GLY A 229 -4.73 -22.06 9.26
N PHE A 230 -5.09 -20.84 9.70
CA PHE A 230 -6.33 -20.65 10.45
C PHE A 230 -7.55 -20.61 9.53
N VAL A 231 -8.60 -21.33 9.90
CA VAL A 231 -9.90 -21.38 9.22
C VAL A 231 -11.02 -21.01 10.18
N SER A 232 -12.09 -20.41 9.65
CA SER A 232 -13.35 -20.19 10.38
C SER A 232 -14.24 -21.44 10.34
N ALA A 233 -15.28 -21.47 11.15
CA ALA A 233 -16.26 -22.55 11.16
C ALA A 233 -16.95 -22.68 9.77
N PRO A 234 -17.48 -23.87 9.42
CA PRO A 234 -18.28 -24.05 8.22
C PRO A 234 -19.45 -23.05 8.18
N GLY A 235 -19.70 -22.47 6.99
CA GLY A 235 -20.73 -21.44 6.79
C GLY A 235 -20.37 -20.03 7.24
N VAL A 236 -19.17 -19.81 7.78
CA VAL A 236 -18.65 -18.47 8.12
C VAL A 236 -17.68 -18.03 7.02
N GLU A 237 -18.11 -17.08 6.18
CA GLU A 237 -17.32 -16.57 5.04
C GLU A 237 -16.06 -15.81 5.51
N ARG A 238 -16.17 -15.05 6.60
CA ARG A 238 -15.05 -14.28 7.12
C ARG A 238 -13.96 -15.20 7.70
N GLY A 239 -12.76 -15.13 7.13
CA GLY A 239 -11.64 -16.00 7.52
C GLY A 239 -11.75 -17.40 6.89
N GLU A 240 -12.61 -17.58 5.90
CA GLU A 240 -12.64 -18.77 5.09
C GLU A 240 -11.33 -18.92 4.30
N ASN A 241 -10.81 -20.15 4.30
CA ASN A 241 -9.73 -20.56 3.42
C ASN A 241 -10.30 -21.61 2.44
N PRO A 242 -10.54 -21.24 1.17
CA PRO A 242 -11.16 -22.15 0.19
C PRO A 242 -10.29 -23.36 -0.15
N GLU A 243 -9.00 -23.33 0.17
CA GLU A 243 -8.10 -24.48 -0.03
C GLU A 243 -8.35 -25.59 1.00
N VAL A 244 -9.02 -25.28 2.12
CA VAL A 244 -9.32 -26.26 3.18
C VAL A 244 -10.71 -26.84 2.96
N PRO A 245 -10.84 -28.14 2.65
CA PRO A 245 -12.12 -28.78 2.42
C PRO A 245 -13.07 -28.61 3.61
N GLU A 246 -14.35 -28.36 3.35
CA GLU A 246 -15.37 -28.16 4.39
C GLU A 246 -15.44 -29.33 5.41
N PRO A 247 -15.35 -30.62 5.01
CA PRO A 247 -15.30 -31.72 5.98
C PRO A 247 -14.12 -31.63 6.95
N VAL A 248 -12.95 -31.12 6.51
CA VAL A 248 -11.78 -30.90 7.37
C VAL A 248 -12.04 -29.75 8.35
N ARG A 249 -12.68 -28.67 7.88
CA ARG A 249 -13.11 -27.54 8.72
C ARG A 249 -14.09 -28.02 9.77
N THR A 250 -15.08 -28.81 9.39
CA THR A 250 -16.05 -29.41 10.33
C THR A 250 -15.37 -30.26 11.39
N ALA A 251 -14.45 -31.12 10.99
CA ALA A 251 -13.74 -32.00 11.90
C ALA A 251 -12.89 -31.23 12.93
N VAL A 252 -12.12 -30.22 12.49
CA VAL A 252 -11.27 -29.45 13.41
C VAL A 252 -12.10 -28.63 14.41
N PHE A 253 -13.31 -28.19 14.04
CA PHE A 253 -14.21 -27.46 14.96
C PHE A 253 -14.90 -28.35 16.00
N GLN A 254 -14.82 -29.67 15.88
CA GLN A 254 -15.28 -30.62 16.90
C GLN A 254 -14.21 -30.90 18.00
N LEU A 255 -12.95 -30.55 17.76
CA LEU A 255 -11.84 -30.82 18.67
C LEU A 255 -11.76 -29.74 19.76
N GLN A 256 -11.45 -30.11 21.00
CA GLN A 256 -11.52 -29.20 22.14
C GLN A 256 -10.15 -28.69 22.58
N ALA A 257 -9.17 -29.59 22.66
CA ALA A 257 -7.85 -29.27 23.16
C ALA A 257 -6.78 -29.24 22.06
N LEU A 258 -5.78 -28.40 22.23
CA LEU A 258 -4.63 -28.39 21.33
C LEU A 258 -3.95 -29.76 21.31
N GLY A 259 -3.70 -30.27 20.12
CA GLY A 259 -3.15 -31.61 19.93
C GLY A 259 -4.19 -32.71 19.78
N ASP A 260 -5.47 -32.44 20.04
CA ASP A 260 -6.55 -33.40 19.76
C ASP A 260 -6.56 -33.79 18.29
N VAL A 261 -6.86 -35.08 18.06
CA VAL A 261 -7.00 -35.66 16.73
C VAL A 261 -8.45 -36.08 16.52
N ALA A 262 -8.98 -35.79 15.33
CA ALA A 262 -10.35 -36.18 14.96
C ALA A 262 -10.56 -37.69 15.20
N PRO A 263 -11.72 -38.10 15.74
CA PRO A 263 -11.98 -39.50 16.07
C PRO A 263 -11.98 -40.42 14.85
N GLU A 264 -12.29 -39.87 13.67
CA GLU A 264 -12.43 -40.59 12.42
C GLU A 264 -11.63 -39.94 11.29
N VAL A 265 -11.34 -40.74 10.26
CA VAL A 265 -10.72 -40.27 9.02
C VAL A 265 -11.73 -39.41 8.24
N VAL A 266 -11.32 -38.25 7.82
CA VAL A 266 -12.13 -37.33 7.02
C VAL A 266 -11.86 -37.58 5.53
N GLU A 267 -12.92 -37.79 4.76
CA GLU A 267 -12.82 -37.94 3.31
C GLU A 267 -13.25 -36.65 2.61
N ALA A 268 -12.38 -36.14 1.74
CA ALA A 268 -12.66 -34.97 0.91
C ALA A 268 -11.84 -35.02 -0.38
N ASN A 269 -12.44 -34.62 -1.50
CA ASN A 269 -11.78 -34.48 -2.79
C ASN A 269 -11.01 -35.75 -3.23
N GLY A 270 -11.56 -36.94 -2.92
CA GLY A 270 -10.91 -38.23 -3.27
C GLY A 270 -9.66 -38.55 -2.46
N ARG A 271 -9.43 -37.87 -1.33
CA ARG A 271 -8.32 -38.10 -0.41
C ARG A 271 -8.82 -38.31 1.01
N PHE A 272 -7.97 -38.83 1.86
CA PHE A 272 -8.27 -39.16 3.25
C PHE A 272 -7.35 -38.37 4.19
N TYR A 273 -7.97 -37.66 5.12
CA TYR A 273 -7.32 -36.71 6.03
C TYR A 273 -7.40 -37.23 7.47
N VAL A 274 -6.27 -37.27 8.14
CA VAL A 274 -6.20 -37.33 9.60
C VAL A 274 -6.02 -35.90 10.08
N VAL A 275 -6.95 -35.39 10.88
CA VAL A 275 -7.04 -33.97 11.25
C VAL A 275 -6.66 -33.80 12.72
N ARG A 276 -5.77 -32.86 13.01
CA ARG A 276 -5.34 -32.48 14.36
C ARG A 276 -5.57 -31.00 14.59
N LEU A 277 -5.93 -30.61 15.82
CA LEU A 277 -6.02 -29.22 16.23
C LEU A 277 -4.64 -28.66 16.58
N GLY A 278 -4.12 -27.80 15.73
CA GLY A 278 -2.80 -27.15 15.87
C GLY A 278 -2.84 -25.79 16.55
N GLY A 279 -4.03 -25.15 16.63
CA GLY A 279 -4.18 -23.84 17.23
C GLY A 279 -5.62 -23.36 17.27
N THR A 280 -5.91 -22.45 18.18
CA THR A 280 -7.20 -21.77 18.29
C THR A 280 -7.01 -20.26 18.36
N SER A 281 -7.92 -19.52 17.77
CA SER A 281 -8.04 -18.07 17.90
C SER A 281 -9.50 -17.78 18.29
N PRO A 282 -9.77 -17.33 19.51
CA PRO A 282 -11.14 -17.12 19.97
C PRO A 282 -11.82 -16.00 19.16
N ALA A 283 -13.14 -16.09 19.08
CA ALA A 283 -13.94 -15.00 18.53
C ALA A 283 -13.73 -13.74 19.39
N ARG A 284 -13.57 -12.59 18.73
CA ARG A 284 -13.42 -11.30 19.41
C ARG A 284 -13.97 -10.15 18.59
N LEU A 285 -14.37 -9.11 19.26
CA LEU A 285 -14.62 -7.83 18.65
C LEU A 285 -13.35 -6.98 18.74
N ARG A 286 -12.78 -6.61 17.60
CA ARG A 286 -11.67 -5.63 17.58
C ARG A 286 -12.13 -4.32 18.16
N SER A 287 -11.38 -3.80 19.11
CA SER A 287 -11.69 -2.50 19.72
C SER A 287 -11.61 -1.37 18.68
N ARG A 288 -12.27 -0.24 18.99
CA ARG A 288 -12.19 0.96 18.17
C ARG A 288 -10.74 1.42 17.95
N GLN A 289 -9.89 1.29 18.98
CA GLN A 289 -8.49 1.68 18.92
C GLN A 289 -7.71 0.80 17.92
N GLU A 290 -7.94 -0.52 17.94
CA GLU A 290 -7.32 -1.45 16.97
C GLU A 290 -7.83 -1.22 15.54
N ALA A 291 -9.06 -0.74 15.38
CA ALA A 291 -9.71 -0.48 14.11
C ALA A 291 -9.45 0.95 13.57
N ASP A 292 -8.96 1.88 14.39
CA ASP A 292 -8.86 3.32 14.10
C ASP A 292 -8.28 3.61 12.72
N ARG A 293 -7.07 3.12 12.45
CA ARG A 293 -6.41 3.35 11.15
C ARG A 293 -7.22 2.77 9.97
N THR A 294 -7.80 1.60 10.14
CA THR A 294 -8.61 0.94 9.11
C THR A 294 -9.86 1.79 8.81
N ILE A 295 -10.50 2.33 9.85
CA ILE A 295 -11.67 3.20 9.73
C ILE A 295 -11.31 4.49 9.01
N ARG A 296 -10.22 5.16 9.38
CA ARG A 296 -9.77 6.40 8.71
C ARG A 296 -9.49 6.17 7.22
N VAL A 297 -8.89 5.04 6.87
CA VAL A 297 -8.68 4.66 5.47
C VAL A 297 -10.01 4.48 4.74
N GLU A 298 -11.00 3.82 5.36
CA GLU A 298 -12.31 3.63 4.73
C GLU A 298 -13.12 4.93 4.63
N LEU A 299 -13.04 5.81 5.64
CA LEU A 299 -13.63 7.14 5.58
C LEU A 299 -13.03 7.96 4.42
N ARG A 300 -11.70 7.94 4.26
CA ARG A 300 -11.05 8.61 3.13
C ARG A 300 -11.44 8.01 1.78
N ARG A 301 -11.58 6.68 1.70
CA ARG A 301 -12.07 5.99 0.50
C ARG A 301 -13.52 6.36 0.18
N ARG A 302 -14.38 6.47 1.20
CA ARG A 302 -15.77 6.93 1.03
C ARG A 302 -15.81 8.36 0.50
N LEU A 303 -15.03 9.27 1.10
CA LEU A 303 -14.91 10.64 0.65
C LEU A 303 -14.41 10.74 -0.80
N PHE A 304 -13.45 9.89 -1.19
CA PHE A 304 -13.01 9.81 -2.58
C PHE A 304 -14.16 9.44 -3.53
N ARG A 305 -14.91 8.39 -3.22
CA ARG A 305 -16.06 7.96 -4.05
C ARG A 305 -17.12 9.05 -4.16
N GLU A 306 -17.40 9.77 -3.09
CA GLU A 306 -18.35 10.89 -3.08
C GLU A 306 -17.87 12.04 -3.99
N LYS A 307 -16.61 12.42 -3.87
CA LYS A 307 -16.00 13.48 -4.71
C LYS A 307 -15.91 13.05 -6.18
N GLU A 308 -15.55 11.81 -6.46
CA GLU A 308 -15.52 11.26 -7.82
C GLU A 308 -16.91 11.28 -8.44
N LYS A 309 -17.94 10.84 -7.70
CA LYS A 309 -19.34 10.89 -8.16
C LYS A 309 -19.77 12.33 -8.46
N ALA A 310 -19.49 13.26 -7.55
CA ALA A 310 -19.83 14.67 -7.75
C ALA A 310 -19.12 15.27 -8.97
N LEU A 311 -17.83 14.96 -9.16
CA LEU A 311 -17.06 15.37 -10.33
C LEU A 311 -17.68 14.81 -11.62
N LEU A 312 -18.04 13.54 -11.64
CA LEU A 312 -18.67 12.93 -12.83
C LEU A 312 -20.05 13.51 -13.13
N GLU A 313 -20.83 13.86 -12.11
CA GLU A 313 -22.11 14.55 -12.30
C GLU A 313 -21.94 15.96 -12.87
N GLU A 314 -20.93 16.70 -12.43
CA GLU A 314 -20.56 18.00 -12.99
C GLU A 314 -20.12 17.87 -14.46
N LEU A 315 -19.23 16.92 -14.73
CA LEU A 315 -18.72 16.66 -16.08
C LEU A 315 -19.83 16.26 -17.05
N ARG A 316 -20.80 15.44 -16.61
CA ARG A 316 -21.97 15.07 -17.44
C ARG A 316 -22.86 16.26 -17.78
N LYS A 317 -22.97 17.24 -16.89
CA LYS A 317 -23.68 18.50 -17.20
C LYS A 317 -22.91 19.35 -18.19
N LYS A 318 -21.59 19.42 -18.05
CA LYS A 318 -20.69 20.17 -18.92
C LYS A 318 -20.54 19.55 -20.32
N TYR A 319 -20.52 18.22 -20.37
CA TYR A 319 -20.33 17.42 -21.58
C TYR A 319 -21.48 16.41 -21.73
N PRO A 320 -22.64 16.83 -22.24
CA PRO A 320 -23.78 15.93 -22.40
C PRO A 320 -23.46 14.75 -23.29
N ALA A 321 -23.77 13.54 -22.82
CA ALA A 321 -23.58 12.30 -23.57
C ALA A 321 -24.92 11.78 -24.09
N THR A 322 -24.96 11.38 -25.35
CA THR A 322 -26.08 10.64 -25.95
C THR A 322 -25.67 9.21 -26.23
N VAL A 323 -26.56 8.26 -25.90
CA VAL A 323 -26.30 6.83 -26.09
C VAL A 323 -27.25 6.30 -27.16
N ASP A 324 -26.70 5.74 -28.23
CA ASP A 324 -27.45 4.96 -29.22
C ASP A 324 -27.58 3.52 -28.70
N ARG A 325 -28.73 3.23 -28.10
CA ARG A 325 -29.01 1.91 -27.52
C ARG A 325 -29.10 0.82 -28.58
N ALA A 326 -29.65 1.13 -29.76
CA ALA A 326 -29.76 0.17 -30.85
C ALA A 326 -28.39 -0.23 -31.42
N ALA A 327 -27.47 0.74 -31.49
CA ALA A 327 -26.09 0.43 -31.88
C ALA A 327 -25.38 -0.43 -30.82
N LEU A 328 -25.62 -0.17 -29.54
CA LEU A 328 -25.07 -0.98 -28.45
C LEU A 328 -25.58 -2.43 -28.50
N GLU A 329 -26.88 -2.64 -28.71
CA GLU A 329 -27.47 -3.98 -28.82
C GLU A 329 -26.84 -4.75 -29.99
N ARG A 330 -26.73 -4.14 -31.17
CA ARG A 330 -26.04 -4.76 -32.33
C ARG A 330 -24.58 -5.09 -32.05
N ALA A 331 -23.88 -4.26 -31.27
CA ALA A 331 -22.49 -4.52 -30.91
C ALA A 331 -22.38 -5.72 -29.95
N LEU A 332 -23.30 -5.84 -28.99
CA LEU A 332 -23.35 -6.96 -28.04
C LEU A 332 -23.70 -8.28 -28.73
N GLU A 333 -24.65 -8.26 -29.68
CA GLU A 333 -24.99 -9.44 -30.50
C GLU A 333 -23.75 -9.95 -31.25
N ARG A 334 -23.00 -9.04 -31.92
CA ARG A 334 -21.79 -9.42 -32.63
C ARG A 334 -20.68 -9.94 -31.70
N ALA A 335 -20.52 -9.36 -30.53
CA ALA A 335 -19.52 -9.82 -29.56
C ALA A 335 -19.86 -11.19 -28.96
N SER A 336 -21.14 -11.57 -28.96
CA SER A 336 -21.64 -12.84 -28.46
C SER A 336 -21.67 -13.94 -29.54
N ASP A 337 -21.39 -13.60 -30.79
CA ASP A 337 -21.34 -14.57 -31.89
C ASP A 337 -20.01 -15.36 -31.85
N PRO A 338 -20.05 -16.69 -31.58
CA PRO A 338 -18.84 -17.52 -31.54
C PRO A 338 -18.12 -17.63 -32.90
N ALA A 339 -18.77 -17.22 -34.00
CA ALA A 339 -18.19 -17.18 -35.34
C ALA A 339 -17.49 -15.83 -35.66
N ALA A 340 -17.57 -14.83 -34.76
CA ALA A 340 -16.88 -13.57 -34.96
C ALA A 340 -15.35 -13.80 -34.95
N PRO A 341 -14.58 -13.25 -35.93
CA PRO A 341 -13.13 -13.44 -35.96
C PRO A 341 -12.51 -12.88 -34.68
N SER A 342 -11.89 -13.75 -33.90
CA SER A 342 -11.08 -13.37 -32.74
C SER A 342 -9.97 -12.44 -33.25
N THR A 343 -10.08 -11.17 -32.94
CA THR A 343 -8.96 -10.22 -33.10
C THR A 343 -7.85 -10.68 -32.15
N LYS A 344 -6.96 -11.58 -32.68
CA LYS A 344 -5.71 -11.87 -31.99
C LYS A 344 -4.97 -10.54 -31.87
N GLN A 345 -4.83 -10.07 -30.65
CA GLN A 345 -3.89 -9.00 -30.35
C GLN A 345 -2.50 -9.45 -30.82
N PRO A 346 -1.74 -8.61 -31.53
CA PRO A 346 -0.37 -8.87 -31.91
C PRO A 346 0.57 -8.96 -30.70
#